data_7be85da265b96a72cb0328aaf432e958
#
_entry.id   7be85da265b96a72cb0328aaf432e958
#
_cell.length_a   1.000
_cell.length_b   1.000
_cell.length_c   1.000
_cell.angle_alpha   90.00
_cell.angle_beta   90.00
_cell.angle_gamma   90.00
#
_symmetry.space_group_name_H-M   'P 1'
#
loop_
_entity.id
_entity.type
_entity.pdbx_description
1 polymer ?
#
loop_
_entity_poly.entity_id
_entity_poly.type
_entity_poly.pdbx_seq_one_letter_code
_entity_poly.pdbx_strand_id
1 'polypeptide(L)'
;MDWNAIEGFSLDQVGSNGIGAVYAGPDYAEATWRAMDAFTAKGGVGLFGRPATEMKCAGAPLKYTFITDDYLRRKGTRDASQVIYTAHNDTLFSVPVVNEKVKLLFGDRGFDTRWNHVLTGIDAEARTAYYRIPESRVLNPDGTVTVTGARTEAIAFDFTNVIPPQRAPQVVRDSGLSWADKW
;
A
#
# COMPACT_ATOMS: atom_id res chain seq x y z
N MET A 1 -6.89 -5.86 -12.36
CA MET A 1 -6.39 -4.59 -11.80
C MET A 1 -7.34 -3.50 -12.22
N ASP A 2 -7.79 -2.71 -11.25
CA ASP A 2 -8.69 -1.58 -11.51
C ASP A 2 -7.93 -0.26 -11.23
N TRP A 3 -7.13 0.16 -12.20
CA TRP A 3 -6.33 1.37 -12.09
C TRP A 3 -7.17 2.64 -11.97
N ASN A 4 -8.38 2.64 -12.55
CA ASN A 4 -9.32 3.77 -12.50
C ASN A 4 -9.98 3.96 -11.12
N ALA A 5 -9.80 3.00 -10.21
CA ALA A 5 -10.33 3.13 -8.85
C ALA A 5 -9.49 4.05 -7.95
N ILE A 6 -8.36 4.54 -8.44
CA ILE A 6 -7.48 5.50 -7.74
C ILE A 6 -7.56 6.83 -8.47
N GLU A 7 -8.20 7.79 -7.85
CA GLU A 7 -8.40 9.13 -8.41
C GLU A 7 -7.05 9.82 -8.66
N GLY A 8 -6.91 10.49 -9.81
CA GLY A 8 -5.69 11.23 -10.18
C GLY A 8 -4.50 10.35 -10.57
N PHE A 9 -4.62 9.02 -10.53
CA PHE A 9 -3.58 8.10 -10.97
C PHE A 9 -3.82 7.61 -12.39
N SER A 10 -2.75 7.59 -13.19
CA SER A 10 -2.71 6.90 -14.47
C SER A 10 -1.35 6.23 -14.71
N LEU A 11 -1.31 5.22 -15.58
CA LEU A 11 -0.10 4.42 -15.79
C LEU A 11 1.05 5.17 -16.47
N ASP A 12 0.79 6.24 -17.17
CA ASP A 12 1.79 7.12 -17.78
C ASP A 12 2.63 7.91 -16.75
N GLN A 13 2.15 8.00 -15.51
CA GLN A 13 2.87 8.63 -14.41
C GLN A 13 3.94 7.71 -13.80
N VAL A 14 3.91 6.40 -14.11
CA VAL A 14 4.84 5.42 -13.54
C VAL A 14 6.28 5.69 -13.99
N GLY A 15 7.20 5.76 -13.03
CA GLY A 15 8.58 6.16 -13.24
C GLY A 15 8.85 7.65 -13.02
N SER A 16 7.79 8.47 -12.91
CA SER A 16 7.87 9.91 -12.63
C SER A 16 7.46 10.21 -11.20
N ASN A 17 7.95 11.32 -10.63
CA ASN A 17 7.58 11.82 -9.31
C ASN A 17 7.60 10.78 -8.17
N GLY A 18 8.46 9.74 -8.28
CA GLY A 18 8.55 8.68 -7.29
C GLY A 18 7.41 7.66 -7.35
N ILE A 19 6.63 7.63 -8.42
CA ILE A 19 5.51 6.69 -8.58
C ILE A 19 5.98 5.39 -9.23
N GLY A 20 5.66 4.26 -8.62
CA GLY A 20 5.84 2.92 -9.12
C GLY A 20 4.54 2.13 -9.19
N ALA A 21 4.49 1.11 -10.04
CA ALA A 21 3.34 0.20 -10.19
C ALA A 21 3.80 -1.17 -10.75
N VAL A 22 4.48 -1.97 -9.92
CA VAL A 22 5.06 -3.26 -10.35
C VAL A 22 4.05 -4.27 -10.89
N TYR A 23 2.77 -4.13 -10.54
CA TYR A 23 1.71 -5.02 -11.03
C TYR A 23 1.19 -4.67 -12.44
N ALA A 24 1.61 -3.55 -13.00
CA ALA A 24 1.13 -3.09 -14.31
C ALA A 24 1.77 -3.85 -15.49
N GLY A 25 2.93 -4.45 -15.27
CA GLY A 25 3.63 -5.23 -16.30
C GLY A 25 5.15 -5.01 -16.29
N PRO A 26 5.90 -5.73 -17.14
CA PRO A 26 7.37 -5.68 -17.14
C PRO A 26 7.95 -4.28 -17.32
N ASP A 27 7.45 -3.50 -18.28
CA ASP A 27 7.97 -2.15 -18.56
C ASP A 27 7.74 -1.20 -17.37
N TYR A 28 6.57 -1.33 -16.72
CA TYR A 28 6.26 -0.58 -15.50
C TYR A 28 7.08 -1.04 -14.30
N ALA A 29 7.41 -2.33 -14.23
CA ALA A 29 8.29 -2.84 -13.19
C ALA A 29 9.70 -2.26 -13.31
N GLU A 30 10.23 -2.12 -14.53
CA GLU A 30 11.51 -1.48 -14.78
C GLU A 30 11.49 0.01 -14.42
N ALA A 31 10.45 0.74 -14.85
CA ALA A 31 10.27 2.15 -14.47
C ALA A 31 10.15 2.33 -12.95
N THR A 32 9.42 1.44 -12.28
CA THR A 32 9.30 1.40 -10.82
C THR A 32 10.65 1.14 -10.15
N TRP A 33 11.45 0.23 -10.68
CA TRP A 33 12.79 -0.04 -10.18
C TRP A 33 13.66 1.22 -10.23
N ARG A 34 13.67 1.94 -11.36
CA ARG A 34 14.43 3.18 -11.50
C ARG A 34 14.00 4.25 -10.49
N ALA A 35 12.70 4.41 -10.27
CA ALA A 35 12.17 5.34 -9.27
C ALA A 35 12.57 4.93 -7.84
N MET A 36 12.49 3.64 -7.51
CA MET A 36 12.91 3.10 -6.21
C MET A 36 14.42 3.25 -6.01
N ASP A 37 15.22 3.00 -7.03
CA ASP A 37 16.69 3.15 -6.96
C ASP A 37 17.08 4.61 -6.69
N ALA A 38 16.44 5.56 -7.37
CA ALA A 38 16.64 6.99 -7.14
C ALA A 38 16.20 7.43 -5.73
N PHE A 39 15.06 6.92 -5.24
CA PHE A 39 14.58 7.14 -3.87
C PHE A 39 15.58 6.60 -2.85
N THR A 40 15.99 5.34 -3.00
CA THR A 40 16.89 4.71 -2.03
C THR A 40 18.30 5.33 -2.00
N ALA A 41 18.70 6.05 -3.06
CA ALA A 41 19.94 6.82 -3.08
C ALA A 41 19.87 8.12 -2.26
N LYS A 42 18.68 8.69 -2.07
CA LYS A 42 18.48 9.98 -1.38
C LYS A 42 17.88 9.84 0.01
N GLY A 43 17.05 8.82 0.22
CA GLY A 43 16.16 8.72 1.36
C GLY A 43 14.87 9.54 1.18
N GLY A 44 14.14 9.74 2.26
CA GLY A 44 12.84 10.42 2.29
C GLY A 44 11.69 9.48 2.70
N VAL A 45 10.47 9.79 2.29
CA VAL A 45 9.27 9.02 2.65
C VAL A 45 8.97 7.96 1.59
N GLY A 46 9.14 6.68 1.95
CA GLY A 46 8.71 5.53 1.17
C GLY A 46 7.34 5.06 1.63
N LEU A 47 6.34 5.13 0.75
CA LEU A 47 4.95 4.81 1.05
C LEU A 47 4.53 3.52 0.33
N PHE A 48 4.17 2.51 1.11
CA PHE A 48 3.79 1.18 0.63
C PHE A 48 2.43 0.80 1.17
N GLY A 49 1.84 -0.25 0.63
CA GLY A 49 0.58 -0.74 1.14
C GLY A 49 -0.04 -1.83 0.28
N ARG A 50 -1.22 -2.25 0.66
CA ARG A 50 -2.03 -3.21 -0.08
C ARG A 50 -3.43 -2.66 -0.33
N PRO A 51 -4.09 -3.07 -1.42
CA PRO A 51 -5.46 -2.64 -1.71
C PRO A 51 -6.46 -3.19 -0.68
N ALA A 52 -7.65 -2.59 -0.64
CA ALA A 52 -8.76 -3.02 0.22
C ALA A 52 -9.55 -4.22 -0.32
N THR A 53 -9.12 -4.80 -1.43
CA THR A 53 -9.68 -6.04 -2.01
C THR A 53 -8.79 -7.23 -1.69
N GLU A 54 -9.34 -8.42 -1.84
CA GLU A 54 -8.51 -9.62 -1.99
C GLU A 54 -7.50 -9.41 -3.12
N MET A 55 -6.30 -9.94 -2.94
CA MET A 55 -5.25 -9.73 -3.92
C MET A 55 -4.46 -10.98 -4.23
N LYS A 56 -4.02 -11.07 -5.46
CA LYS A 56 -3.04 -12.06 -5.89
C LYS A 56 -1.73 -11.81 -5.15
N CYS A 57 -1.27 -12.79 -4.39
CA CYS A 57 -0.02 -12.72 -3.63
C CYS A 57 0.04 -11.61 -2.58
N ALA A 58 -0.76 -11.71 -1.52
CA ALA A 58 -0.77 -10.74 -0.40
C ALA A 58 0.60 -10.54 0.28
N GLY A 59 1.54 -11.45 0.10
CA GLY A 59 2.93 -11.31 0.57
C GLY A 59 3.81 -10.41 -0.29
N ALA A 60 3.44 -10.11 -1.54
CA ALA A 60 4.30 -9.32 -2.44
C ALA A 60 4.48 -7.87 -1.98
N PRO A 61 3.47 -7.13 -1.52
CA PRO A 61 3.65 -5.79 -0.96
C PRO A 61 4.60 -5.77 0.24
N LEU A 62 4.50 -6.77 1.11
CA LEU A 62 5.39 -6.92 2.27
C LEU A 62 6.83 -7.13 1.82
N LYS A 63 7.06 -8.05 0.88
CA LYS A 63 8.40 -8.31 0.32
C LYS A 63 8.98 -7.07 -0.33
N TYR A 64 8.18 -6.35 -1.10
CA TYR A 64 8.64 -5.13 -1.76
C TYR A 64 9.10 -4.07 -0.76
N THR A 65 8.36 -3.91 0.34
CA THR A 65 8.72 -3.01 1.45
C THR A 65 10.05 -3.42 2.10
N PHE A 66 10.24 -4.71 2.42
CA PHE A 66 11.49 -5.22 2.98
C PHE A 66 12.68 -5.08 2.02
N ILE A 67 12.46 -5.33 0.72
CA ILE A 67 13.50 -5.16 -0.30
C ILE A 67 13.93 -3.69 -0.37
N THR A 68 12.98 -2.77 -0.38
CA THR A 68 13.29 -1.34 -0.40
C THR A 68 14.05 -0.90 0.85
N ASP A 69 13.65 -1.37 2.04
CA ASP A 69 14.39 -1.12 3.29
C ASP A 69 15.83 -1.66 3.23
N ASP A 70 16.04 -2.84 2.64
CA ASP A 70 17.37 -3.41 2.47
C ASP A 70 18.24 -2.54 1.53
N TYR A 71 17.68 -2.02 0.44
CA TYR A 71 18.39 -1.07 -0.44
C TYR A 71 18.73 0.24 0.28
N LEU A 72 17.83 0.79 1.09
CA LEU A 72 18.10 1.97 1.92
C LEU A 72 19.27 1.72 2.88
N ARG A 73 19.30 0.54 3.52
CA ARG A 73 20.40 0.14 4.42
C ARG A 73 21.72 0.00 3.68
N ARG A 74 21.72 -0.68 2.55
CA ARG A 74 22.94 -0.88 1.72
C ARG A 74 23.49 0.43 1.19
N LYS A 75 22.63 1.40 0.88
CA LYS A 75 23.02 2.73 0.39
C LYS A 75 23.32 3.73 1.52
N GLY A 76 23.11 3.35 2.78
CA GLY A 76 23.39 4.20 3.95
C GLY A 76 22.38 5.33 4.15
N THR A 77 21.21 5.26 3.53
CA THR A 77 20.15 6.29 3.57
C THR A 77 18.98 5.91 4.46
N ARG A 78 19.02 4.76 5.14
CA ARG A 78 17.90 4.27 5.95
C ARG A 78 17.51 5.23 7.08
N ASP A 79 18.47 5.85 7.75
CA ASP A 79 18.23 6.77 8.85
C ASP A 79 17.67 8.12 8.40
N ALA A 80 17.85 8.46 7.12
CA ALA A 80 17.25 9.62 6.46
C ALA A 80 15.88 9.27 5.82
N SER A 81 15.32 8.10 6.13
CA SER A 81 14.11 7.61 5.46
C SER A 81 13.04 7.19 6.45
N GLN A 82 11.80 7.52 6.14
CA GLN A 82 10.61 6.97 6.77
C GLN A 82 9.98 5.92 5.85
N VAL A 83 9.75 4.73 6.36
CA VAL A 83 9.05 3.66 5.63
C VAL A 83 7.66 3.51 6.22
N ILE A 84 6.64 3.91 5.46
CA ILE A 84 5.23 3.83 5.85
C ILE A 84 4.59 2.67 5.11
N TYR A 85 3.84 1.84 5.84
CA TYR A 85 3.03 0.78 5.25
C TYR A 85 1.56 0.95 5.62
N THR A 86 0.68 1.04 4.62
CA THR A 86 -0.76 1.19 4.81
C THR A 86 -1.47 -0.16 4.63
N ALA A 87 -2.36 -0.49 5.57
CA ALA A 87 -3.22 -1.66 5.50
C ALA A 87 -4.69 -1.23 5.64
N HIS A 88 -5.58 -1.79 4.83
CA HIS A 88 -7.00 -1.44 4.83
C HIS A 88 -7.77 -1.97 6.06
N ASN A 89 -7.12 -2.79 6.87
CA ASN A 89 -7.62 -3.35 8.11
C ASN A 89 -6.49 -3.44 9.17
N ASP A 90 -6.67 -4.21 10.23
CA ASP A 90 -5.72 -4.38 11.35
C ASP A 90 -4.74 -5.55 11.18
N THR A 91 -4.65 -6.11 9.97
CA THR A 91 -3.77 -7.24 9.67
C THR A 91 -2.81 -6.93 8.52
N LEU A 92 -1.61 -7.50 8.56
CA LEU A 92 -0.64 -7.46 7.46
C LEU A 92 -0.74 -8.70 6.56
N PHE A 93 -1.17 -9.82 7.14
CA PHE A 93 -1.31 -11.10 6.43
C PHE A 93 -2.49 -11.91 6.97
N SER A 94 -3.12 -12.73 6.13
CA SER A 94 -4.33 -13.48 6.50
C SER A 94 -4.08 -14.68 7.43
N VAL A 95 -2.87 -15.24 7.45
CA VAL A 95 -2.52 -16.34 8.35
C VAL A 95 -2.04 -15.77 9.69
N PRO A 96 -2.73 -16.03 10.83
CA PRO A 96 -2.48 -15.34 12.09
C PRO A 96 -1.03 -15.43 12.59
N VAL A 97 -0.43 -16.61 12.61
CA VAL A 97 0.98 -16.77 13.07
C VAL A 97 1.97 -16.02 12.19
N VAL A 98 1.72 -15.94 10.87
CA VAL A 98 2.55 -15.17 9.94
C VAL A 98 2.32 -13.67 10.17
N ASN A 99 1.07 -13.25 10.37
CA ASN A 99 0.71 -11.87 10.65
C ASN A 99 1.47 -11.33 11.87
N GLU A 100 1.44 -12.07 12.99
CA GLU A 100 2.14 -11.65 14.19
C GLU A 100 3.66 -11.59 13.98
N LYS A 101 4.23 -12.55 13.26
CA LYS A 101 5.66 -12.51 12.93
C LYS A 101 6.02 -11.31 12.04
N VAL A 102 5.19 -10.99 11.06
CA VAL A 102 5.42 -9.81 10.19
C VAL A 102 5.29 -8.51 10.97
N LYS A 103 4.32 -8.40 11.89
CA LYS A 103 4.20 -7.23 12.79
C LYS A 103 5.46 -7.02 13.63
N LEU A 104 6.02 -8.10 14.20
CA LEU A 104 7.28 -8.02 14.93
C LEU A 104 8.44 -7.54 14.04
N LEU A 105 8.57 -8.11 12.84
CA LEU A 105 9.60 -7.68 11.89
C LEU A 105 9.44 -6.22 11.42
N PHE A 106 8.21 -5.75 11.31
CA PHE A 106 7.93 -4.34 10.99
C PHE A 106 8.37 -3.43 12.14
N GLY A 107 8.09 -3.82 13.38
CA GLY A 107 8.58 -3.12 14.58
C GLY A 107 10.11 -3.08 14.65
N ASP A 108 10.76 -4.23 14.47
CA ASP A 108 12.23 -4.35 14.48
C ASP A 108 12.91 -3.49 13.39
N ARG A 109 12.21 -3.29 12.26
CA ARG A 109 12.69 -2.46 11.14
C ARG A 109 12.33 -0.98 11.28
N GLY A 110 11.51 -0.61 12.27
CA GLY A 110 11.02 0.75 12.45
C GLY A 110 10.11 1.22 11.32
N PHE A 111 9.23 0.33 10.82
CA PHE A 111 8.23 0.70 9.83
C PHE A 111 7.02 1.33 10.52
N ASP A 112 6.55 2.45 10.00
CA ASP A 112 5.31 3.11 10.44
C ASP A 112 4.12 2.42 9.78
N THR A 113 3.35 1.65 10.56
CA THR A 113 2.19 0.92 10.03
C THR A 113 0.92 1.73 10.27
N ARG A 114 0.23 2.07 9.19
CA ARG A 114 -1.04 2.80 9.20
C ARG A 114 -2.19 1.82 8.93
N TRP A 115 -3.02 1.59 9.95
CA TRP A 115 -4.16 0.69 9.91
C TRP A 115 -5.42 1.39 9.37
N ASN A 116 -6.30 0.59 8.74
CA ASN A 116 -7.59 1.05 8.20
C ASN A 116 -7.47 2.12 7.10
N HIS A 117 -6.34 2.17 6.40
CA HIS A 117 -6.09 3.13 5.33
C HIS A 117 -6.41 2.50 3.97
N VAL A 118 -7.42 3.04 3.30
CA VAL A 118 -7.83 2.65 1.94
C VAL A 118 -7.39 3.74 0.98
N LEU A 119 -6.44 3.43 0.10
CA LEU A 119 -5.98 4.36 -0.93
C LEU A 119 -7.12 4.71 -1.88
N THR A 120 -7.40 6.00 -2.04
CA THR A 120 -8.48 6.51 -2.90
C THR A 120 -7.99 7.41 -4.01
N GLY A 121 -6.84 8.05 -3.85
CA GLY A 121 -6.32 8.96 -4.88
C GLY A 121 -4.83 9.23 -4.74
N ILE A 122 -4.23 9.74 -5.81
CA ILE A 122 -2.85 10.21 -5.86
C ILE A 122 -2.79 11.54 -6.61
N ASP A 123 -2.15 12.52 -6.02
CA ASP A 123 -1.66 13.70 -6.71
C ASP A 123 -0.19 13.50 -7.04
N ALA A 124 0.10 13.24 -8.30
CA ALA A 124 1.45 12.94 -8.78
C ALA A 124 2.39 14.17 -8.70
N GLU A 125 1.87 15.37 -8.92
CA GLU A 125 2.67 16.60 -8.90
C GLU A 125 2.99 17.00 -7.46
N ALA A 126 1.99 16.96 -6.57
CA ALA A 126 2.18 17.20 -5.15
C ALA A 126 2.83 16.02 -4.41
N ARG A 127 3.03 14.87 -5.06
CA ARG A 127 3.53 13.61 -4.45
C ARG A 127 2.76 13.26 -3.17
N THR A 128 1.46 13.26 -3.27
CA THR A 128 0.56 13.05 -2.13
C THR A 128 -0.42 11.95 -2.43
N ALA A 129 -0.54 10.99 -1.52
CA ALA A 129 -1.53 9.92 -1.58
C ALA A 129 -2.67 10.21 -0.60
N TYR A 130 -3.90 10.02 -1.05
CA TYR A 130 -5.12 10.25 -0.28
C TYR A 130 -5.73 8.94 0.17
N TYR A 131 -6.06 8.87 1.44
CA TYR A 131 -6.63 7.69 2.07
C TYR A 131 -7.97 8.01 2.69
N ARG A 132 -8.90 7.08 2.56
CA ARG A 132 -10.12 7.04 3.34
C ARG A 132 -9.90 6.11 4.53
N ILE A 133 -10.18 6.61 5.73
CA ILE A 133 -10.21 5.83 6.97
C ILE A 133 -11.69 5.68 7.35
N PRO A 134 -12.25 4.46 7.42
CA PRO A 134 -13.64 4.24 7.77
C PRO A 134 -13.92 4.61 9.22
N GLU A 135 -15.20 4.80 9.56
CA GLU A 135 -15.62 4.88 10.95
C GLU A 135 -15.17 3.63 11.72
N SER A 136 -14.71 3.82 12.92
CA SER A 136 -14.37 2.73 13.82
C SER A 136 -15.14 2.85 15.15
N ARG A 137 -15.47 1.71 15.73
CA ARG A 137 -16.15 1.61 17.02
C ARG A 137 -15.35 0.67 17.91
N VAL A 138 -14.94 1.17 19.06
CA VAL A 138 -14.17 0.41 20.04
C VAL A 138 -14.99 0.28 21.31
N LEU A 139 -15.27 -0.95 21.73
CA LEU A 139 -15.88 -1.23 23.03
C LEU A 139 -14.79 -1.12 24.10
N ASN A 140 -14.97 -0.19 25.02
CA ASN A 140 -14.05 0.04 26.13
C ASN A 140 -14.30 -0.99 27.27
N PRO A 141 -13.30 -1.22 28.13
CA PRO A 141 -13.43 -2.13 29.26
C PRO A 141 -14.56 -1.76 30.25
N ASP A 142 -14.95 -0.49 30.30
CA ASP A 142 -16.06 0.02 31.14
C ASP A 142 -17.45 -0.16 30.49
N GLY A 143 -17.53 -0.81 29.32
CA GLY A 143 -18.75 -1.04 28.56
C GLY A 143 -19.20 0.15 27.69
N THR A 144 -18.48 1.26 27.69
CA THR A 144 -18.76 2.37 26.77
C THR A 144 -18.24 2.09 25.37
N VAL A 145 -18.76 2.78 24.34
CA VAL A 145 -18.29 2.68 22.96
C VAL A 145 -17.68 4.00 22.52
N THR A 146 -16.40 3.95 22.17
CA THR A 146 -15.74 5.08 21.50
C THR A 146 -15.98 4.98 20.00
N VAL A 147 -16.57 6.01 19.42
CA VAL A 147 -16.78 6.11 17.96
C VAL A 147 -15.82 7.15 17.40
N THR A 148 -14.97 6.72 16.45
CA THR A 148 -14.15 7.64 15.66
C THR A 148 -14.75 7.71 14.27
N GLY A 149 -15.20 8.91 13.87
CA GLY A 149 -15.85 9.13 12.58
C GLY A 149 -14.93 8.83 11.39
N ALA A 150 -15.55 8.55 10.25
CA ALA A 150 -14.82 8.40 9.00
C ALA A 150 -14.09 9.70 8.64
N ARG A 151 -12.87 9.59 8.14
CA ARG A 151 -12.05 10.73 7.72
C ARG A 151 -11.19 10.41 6.52
N THR A 152 -10.65 11.44 5.91
CA THR A 152 -9.59 11.35 4.91
C THR A 152 -8.25 11.76 5.51
N GLU A 153 -7.18 11.17 5.03
CA GLU A 153 -5.81 11.52 5.38
C GLU A 153 -4.98 11.66 4.10
N ALA A 154 -4.12 12.66 4.07
CA ALA A 154 -3.18 12.88 2.99
C ALA A 154 -1.77 12.56 3.49
N ILE A 155 -1.03 11.72 2.76
CA ILE A 155 0.34 11.32 3.10
C ILE A 155 1.26 11.70 1.94
N ALA A 156 2.20 12.59 2.21
CA ALA A 156 3.24 12.94 1.23
C ALA A 156 4.25 11.78 1.10
N PHE A 157 4.81 11.61 -0.09
CA PHE A 157 5.80 10.58 -0.37
C PHE A 157 6.91 11.07 -1.30
N ASP A 158 8.08 10.48 -1.18
CA ASP A 158 9.16 10.57 -2.15
C ASP A 158 9.19 9.36 -3.09
N PHE A 159 8.68 8.23 -2.61
CA PHE A 159 8.43 7.04 -3.41
C PHE A 159 7.19 6.29 -2.94
N THR A 160 6.37 5.82 -3.89
CA THR A 160 5.25 4.91 -3.63
C THR A 160 5.15 3.82 -4.70
N ASN A 161 4.78 2.60 -4.30
CA ASN A 161 4.41 1.54 -5.24
C ASN A 161 2.89 1.32 -5.19
N VAL A 162 2.21 1.81 -6.21
CA VAL A 162 0.75 1.78 -6.29
C VAL A 162 0.26 0.37 -6.61
N ILE A 163 -0.66 -0.14 -5.80
CA ILE A 163 -1.35 -1.41 -6.04
C ILE A 163 -2.85 -1.11 -6.00
N PRO A 164 -3.53 -1.16 -7.15
CA PRO A 164 -4.95 -0.86 -7.24
C PRO A 164 -5.81 -2.02 -6.71
N PRO A 165 -7.10 -1.80 -6.48
CA PRO A 165 -8.05 -2.86 -6.25
C PRO A 165 -7.96 -3.93 -7.34
N GLN A 166 -8.03 -5.20 -6.94
CA GLN A 166 -7.99 -6.32 -7.86
C GLN A 166 -9.38 -6.89 -8.07
N ARG A 167 -9.66 -7.28 -9.30
CA ARG A 167 -10.92 -7.89 -9.70
C ARG A 167 -10.63 -9.09 -10.59
N ALA A 168 -11.55 -10.06 -10.59
CA ALA A 168 -11.51 -11.14 -11.56
C ALA A 168 -11.62 -10.60 -13.00
N PRO A 169 -11.02 -11.26 -14.01
CA PRO A 169 -11.22 -10.93 -15.41
C PRO A 169 -12.71 -10.87 -15.77
N GLN A 170 -13.07 -9.99 -16.71
CA GLN A 170 -14.48 -9.80 -17.10
C GLN A 170 -15.14 -11.12 -17.52
N VAL A 171 -14.46 -11.94 -18.29
CA VAL A 171 -14.95 -13.26 -18.72
C VAL A 171 -15.35 -14.16 -17.53
N VAL A 172 -14.65 -14.10 -16.42
CA VAL A 172 -15.00 -14.86 -15.20
C VAL A 172 -16.24 -14.28 -14.54
N ARG A 173 -16.34 -12.96 -14.48
CA ARG A 173 -17.50 -12.27 -13.89
C ARG A 173 -18.79 -12.53 -14.71
N ASP A 174 -18.67 -12.57 -16.03
CA ASP A 174 -19.80 -12.78 -16.95
C ASP A 174 -20.18 -14.28 -17.10
N SER A 175 -19.33 -15.18 -16.65
CA SER A 175 -19.52 -16.64 -16.83
C SER A 175 -20.65 -17.23 -15.98
N GLY A 176 -21.14 -16.53 -14.96
CA GLY A 176 -22.06 -17.05 -13.95
C GLY A 176 -21.45 -18.12 -13.00
N LEU A 177 -20.15 -18.38 -13.11
CA LEU A 177 -19.42 -19.32 -12.25
C LEU A 177 -18.95 -18.68 -10.93
N SER A 178 -18.96 -17.35 -10.86
CA SER A 178 -18.61 -16.63 -9.63
C SER A 178 -19.80 -16.55 -8.69
N TRP A 179 -19.52 -16.53 -7.39
CA TRP A 179 -20.55 -16.24 -6.42
C TRP A 179 -20.94 -14.76 -6.52
N ALA A 180 -22.24 -14.49 -6.42
CA ALA A 180 -22.75 -13.12 -6.41
C ALA A 180 -22.00 -12.32 -5.32
N ASP A 181 -21.64 -11.09 -5.66
CA ASP A 181 -21.02 -10.10 -4.76
C ASP A 181 -19.58 -10.41 -4.26
N LYS A 182 -18.89 -11.35 -4.88
CA LYS A 182 -17.53 -11.72 -4.42
C LYS A 182 -16.38 -11.40 -5.36
N TRP A 183 -16.66 -10.70 -6.50
CA TRP A 183 -15.62 -10.45 -7.53
C TRP A 183 -15.57 -9.00 -8.01
#